data_d130a32f365272c98d0b79e2405a4bcf
#
_entry.id   d130a32f365272c98d0b79e2405a4bcf
#
_cell.length_a   1.000
_cell.length_b   1.000
_cell.length_c   1.000
_cell.angle_alpha   90.00
_cell.angle_beta   90.00
_cell.angle_gamma   90.00
#
_symmetry.space_group_name_H-M   'P 1'
#
loop_
_entity.id
_entity.type
_entity.pdbx_description
1 polymer ?
#
loop_
_entity_poly.entity_id
_entity_poly.type
_entity_poly.pdbx_seq_one_letter_code
_entity_poly.pdbx_strand_id
1 'polypeptide(L)'
;MNHPTMPLGTVKLFRDAVYYSIERSPLLLSAKLVLTGQGSVLKALKGARSRPTSPLDLRYWSTTPYRWGDKDVVKYGLMPTSQHRSTLPATLADDYLSQAMQAHLDRHDASFDFGVQLRKGTMPVEDAAVRWDETESPFVTVARLHIPRQTFRTPERDALGETLSFSPGHAKPAHTPLGGINRARVA
;
A
#
# COMPACT_ATOMS: atom_id res chain seq x y z
N MET A 1 -0.10 -0.80 0.14
CA MET A 1 -0.58 0.06 -0.98
C MET A 1 -0.75 -0.80 -2.21
N ASN A 2 -1.64 -0.44 -3.12
CA ASN A 2 -1.84 -1.13 -4.40
C ASN A 2 -0.89 -0.66 -5.53
N HIS A 3 0.25 -0.14 -5.15
CA HIS A 3 1.32 0.31 -6.06
C HIS A 3 2.68 -0.12 -5.50
N PRO A 4 3.62 -0.60 -6.35
CA PRO A 4 4.89 -1.17 -5.87
C PRO A 4 5.86 -0.16 -5.27
N THR A 5 5.68 1.12 -5.58
CA THR A 5 6.53 2.21 -5.08
C THR A 5 5.68 3.32 -4.49
N MET A 6 6.30 4.16 -3.67
CA MET A 6 5.69 5.38 -3.17
C MET A 6 6.12 6.55 -4.07
N PRO A 7 5.21 7.18 -4.83
CA PRO A 7 5.57 8.29 -5.73
C PRO A 7 6.27 9.46 -5.02
N LEU A 8 5.98 9.63 -3.73
CA LEU A 8 6.60 10.62 -2.84
C LEU A 8 7.75 9.97 -2.04
N GLY A 9 8.69 9.34 -2.71
CA GLY A 9 9.70 8.43 -2.14
C GLY A 9 10.66 9.03 -1.11
N THR A 10 10.75 10.37 -1.00
CA THR A 10 11.58 11.04 0.00
C THR A 10 10.73 11.70 1.09
N VAL A 11 11.27 11.80 2.31
CA VAL A 11 10.60 12.45 3.45
C VAL A 11 10.20 13.88 3.13
N LYS A 12 11.05 14.64 2.42
CA LYS A 12 10.76 16.01 2.00
C LYS A 12 9.52 16.10 1.11
N LEU A 13 9.45 15.26 0.07
CA LEU A 13 8.30 15.23 -0.84
C LEU A 13 7.02 14.76 -0.12
N PHE A 14 7.15 13.78 0.76
CA PHE A 14 6.03 13.30 1.56
C PHE A 14 5.49 14.39 2.49
N ARG A 15 6.36 15.06 3.25
CA ARG A 15 6.00 16.20 4.09
C ARG A 15 5.33 17.32 3.28
N ASP A 16 5.93 17.69 2.14
CA ASP A 16 5.39 18.75 1.28
C ASP A 16 3.99 18.36 0.77
N ALA A 17 3.79 17.10 0.36
CA ALA A 17 2.48 16.64 -0.09
C ALA A 17 1.43 16.70 1.01
N VAL A 18 1.75 16.25 2.23
CA VAL A 18 0.86 16.34 3.39
C VAL A 18 0.52 17.81 3.70
N TYR A 19 1.54 18.67 3.78
CA TYR A 19 1.35 20.10 4.05
C TYR A 19 0.42 20.76 3.03
N TYR A 20 0.68 20.56 1.72
CA TYR A 20 -0.15 21.16 0.68
C TYR A 20 -1.55 20.56 0.62
N SER A 21 -1.73 19.29 1.00
CA SER A 21 -3.06 18.66 1.01
C SER A 21 -3.93 19.12 2.16
N ILE A 22 -3.34 19.42 3.32
CA ILE A 22 -4.07 19.78 4.55
C ILE A 22 -4.17 21.31 4.69
N GLU A 23 -3.03 22.01 4.58
CA GLU A 23 -2.91 23.42 4.93
C GLU A 23 -3.09 24.37 3.74
N ARG A 24 -3.01 23.87 2.52
CA ARG A 24 -3.00 24.72 1.31
C ARG A 24 -3.94 24.19 0.23
N SER A 25 -3.38 23.81 -0.91
CA SER A 25 -4.12 23.27 -2.06
C SER A 25 -3.28 22.26 -2.85
N PRO A 26 -3.86 21.13 -3.28
CA PRO A 26 -3.19 20.21 -4.19
C PRO A 26 -2.71 20.83 -5.51
N LEU A 27 -3.37 21.92 -5.96
CA LEU A 27 -2.94 22.64 -7.16
C LEU A 27 -1.60 23.33 -6.94
N LEU A 28 -1.37 23.91 -5.75
CA LEU A 28 -0.10 24.53 -5.40
C LEU A 28 1.05 23.51 -5.31
N LEU A 29 0.77 22.30 -4.82
CA LEU A 29 1.73 21.20 -4.87
C LEU A 29 2.10 20.88 -6.33
N SER A 30 1.10 20.76 -7.19
CA SER A 30 1.32 20.46 -8.61
C SER A 30 2.18 21.55 -9.29
N ALA A 31 1.88 22.81 -9.04
CA ALA A 31 2.65 23.94 -9.55
C ALA A 31 4.11 23.91 -9.03
N LYS A 32 4.29 23.68 -7.72
CA LYS A 32 5.63 23.54 -7.11
C LYS A 32 6.44 22.41 -7.76
N LEU A 33 5.85 21.21 -7.94
CA LEU A 33 6.52 20.07 -8.55
C LEU A 33 6.98 20.39 -9.99
N VAL A 34 6.16 21.10 -10.77
CA VAL A 34 6.52 21.53 -12.12
C VAL A 34 7.66 22.54 -12.07
N LEU A 35 7.55 23.60 -11.27
CA LEU A 35 8.55 24.68 -11.16
C LEU A 35 9.90 24.17 -10.63
N THR A 36 9.90 23.11 -9.83
CA THR A 36 11.13 22.51 -9.28
C THR A 36 11.68 21.35 -10.13
N GLY A 37 11.19 21.18 -11.36
CA GLY A 37 11.65 20.13 -12.27
C GLY A 37 11.24 18.70 -11.87
N GLN A 38 10.29 18.55 -10.93
CA GLN A 38 9.83 17.25 -10.41
C GLN A 38 8.55 16.75 -11.11
N GLY A 39 8.39 17.04 -12.38
CA GLY A 39 7.24 16.61 -13.19
C GLY A 39 7.04 15.09 -13.25
N SER A 40 8.12 14.31 -13.09
CA SER A 40 8.08 12.86 -12.99
C SER A 40 7.27 12.36 -11.77
N VAL A 41 7.38 13.07 -10.63
CA VAL A 41 6.59 12.77 -9.41
C VAL A 41 5.10 12.98 -9.69
N LEU A 42 4.75 14.07 -10.38
CA LEU A 42 3.35 14.36 -10.75
C LEU A 42 2.80 13.29 -11.70
N LYS A 43 3.60 12.84 -12.67
CA LYS A 43 3.24 11.72 -13.57
C LYS A 43 3.02 10.42 -12.78
N ALA A 44 3.91 10.12 -11.83
CA ALA A 44 3.80 8.95 -10.97
C ALA A 44 2.56 9.00 -10.06
N LEU A 45 2.24 10.16 -9.48
CA LEU A 45 1.02 10.37 -8.69
C LEU A 45 -0.26 10.16 -9.53
N LYS A 46 -0.28 10.65 -10.78
CA LYS A 46 -1.40 10.40 -11.70
C LYS A 46 -1.50 8.92 -12.06
N GLY A 47 -0.38 8.27 -12.36
CA GLY A 47 -0.34 6.84 -12.71
C GLY A 47 -0.70 5.90 -11.55
N ALA A 48 -0.53 6.33 -10.31
CA ALA A 48 -0.93 5.57 -9.13
C ALA A 48 -2.45 5.59 -8.87
N ARG A 49 -3.19 6.47 -9.54
CA ARG A 49 -4.65 6.49 -9.45
C ARG A 49 -5.23 5.36 -10.29
N SER A 50 -5.94 4.47 -9.65
CA SER A 50 -6.66 3.37 -10.29
C SER A 50 -8.11 3.33 -9.80
N ARG A 51 -8.98 2.70 -10.58
CA ARG A 51 -10.36 2.39 -10.19
C ARG A 51 -10.45 0.87 -10.05
N PRO A 52 -10.07 0.31 -8.90
CA PRO A 52 -10.11 -1.13 -8.71
C PRO A 52 -11.55 -1.64 -8.62
N THR A 53 -11.76 -2.89 -8.96
CA THR A 53 -13.05 -3.57 -8.87
C THR A 53 -13.41 -3.90 -7.42
N SER A 54 -12.43 -4.33 -6.63
CA SER A 54 -12.58 -4.67 -5.22
C SER A 54 -11.23 -4.62 -4.51
N PRO A 55 -11.17 -4.30 -3.21
CA PRO A 55 -9.95 -4.44 -2.41
C PRO A 55 -9.42 -5.88 -2.38
N LEU A 56 -10.28 -6.89 -2.53
CA LEU A 56 -9.90 -8.30 -2.51
C LEU A 56 -9.27 -8.79 -3.82
N ASP A 57 -9.36 -8.01 -4.90
CA ASP A 57 -8.83 -8.36 -6.22
C ASP A 57 -7.46 -7.74 -6.51
N LEU A 58 -6.97 -6.89 -5.60
CA LEU A 58 -5.75 -6.12 -5.79
C LEU A 58 -4.51 -6.82 -5.25
N ARG A 59 -3.41 -6.63 -5.94
CA ARG A 59 -2.10 -6.87 -5.38
C ARG A 59 -1.70 -5.68 -4.49
N TYR A 60 -1.07 -5.98 -3.35
CA TYR A 60 -0.57 -4.98 -2.42
C TYR A 60 0.93 -5.12 -2.19
N TRP A 61 1.57 -4.00 -1.90
CA TRP A 61 2.98 -3.89 -1.56
C TRP A 61 3.19 -3.05 -0.31
N SER A 62 4.22 -3.36 0.46
CA SER A 62 4.64 -2.51 1.58
C SER A 62 5.20 -1.16 1.10
N THR A 63 5.69 -1.08 -0.13
CA THR A 63 6.42 0.03 -0.77
C THR A 63 7.73 0.38 -0.08
N THR A 64 7.76 0.36 1.23
CA THR A 64 8.90 0.63 2.10
C THR A 64 9.48 -0.67 2.63
N PRO A 65 10.81 -0.71 2.92
CA PRO A 65 11.46 -1.92 3.41
C PRO A 65 11.32 -2.10 4.93
N TYR A 66 11.54 -3.35 5.34
CA TYR A 66 11.51 -3.79 6.73
C TYR A 66 12.68 -4.74 7.00
N ARG A 67 13.11 -4.83 8.25
CA ARG A 67 14.03 -5.88 8.70
C ARG A 67 13.36 -7.25 8.56
N TRP A 68 14.16 -8.26 8.29
CA TRP A 68 13.74 -9.66 8.27
C TRP A 68 14.74 -10.50 9.06
N GLY A 69 14.41 -10.79 10.32
CA GLY A 69 15.37 -11.37 11.25
C GLY A 69 16.51 -10.41 11.60
N ASP A 70 17.71 -10.95 11.74
CA ASP A 70 18.87 -10.19 12.23
C ASP A 70 19.59 -9.40 11.14
N LYS A 71 19.62 -9.91 9.90
CA LYS A 71 20.53 -9.40 8.85
C LYS A 71 19.84 -8.98 7.57
N ASP A 72 18.67 -9.56 7.27
CA ASP A 72 18.04 -9.36 5.98
C ASP A 72 17.11 -8.14 5.97
N VAL A 73 16.84 -7.67 4.77
CA VAL A 73 15.91 -6.57 4.51
C VAL A 73 14.95 -7.00 3.41
N VAL A 74 13.65 -6.79 3.64
CA VAL A 74 12.60 -7.21 2.71
C VAL A 74 11.61 -6.09 2.43
N LYS A 75 10.91 -6.24 1.30
CA LYS A 75 9.58 -5.64 1.09
C LYS A 75 8.53 -6.74 1.15
N TYR A 76 7.35 -6.41 1.67
CA TYR A 76 6.21 -7.33 1.73
C TYR A 76 5.29 -7.13 0.54
N GLY A 77 4.61 -8.21 0.15
CA GLY A 77 3.56 -8.19 -0.87
C GLY A 77 2.42 -9.12 -0.51
N LEU A 78 1.21 -8.77 -0.97
CA LEU A 78 0.04 -9.62 -0.93
C LEU A 78 -0.45 -9.82 -2.36
N MET A 79 -0.53 -11.06 -2.80
CA MET A 79 -1.03 -11.46 -4.13
C MET A 79 -2.39 -12.15 -3.96
N PRO A 80 -3.47 -11.63 -4.55
CA PRO A 80 -4.79 -12.26 -4.43
C PRO A 80 -4.80 -13.61 -5.17
N THR A 81 -5.24 -14.65 -4.47
CA THR A 81 -5.30 -16.04 -4.97
C THR A 81 -6.72 -16.57 -5.07
N SER A 82 -7.73 -15.80 -4.65
CA SER A 82 -9.14 -16.17 -4.80
C SER A 82 -9.49 -16.36 -6.28
N GLN A 83 -10.36 -17.32 -6.60
CA GLN A 83 -10.86 -17.53 -7.97
C GLN A 83 -11.89 -16.48 -8.39
N HIS A 84 -12.75 -16.07 -7.43
CA HIS A 84 -13.73 -15.03 -7.69
C HIS A 84 -13.05 -13.68 -7.94
N ARG A 85 -13.57 -12.93 -8.91
CA ARG A 85 -13.20 -11.54 -9.20
C ARG A 85 -14.44 -10.69 -9.31
N SER A 86 -14.41 -9.53 -8.71
CA SER A 86 -15.50 -8.56 -8.76
C SER A 86 -15.51 -7.83 -10.11
N THR A 87 -16.66 -7.36 -10.53
CA THR A 87 -16.81 -6.51 -11.72
C THR A 87 -17.03 -5.05 -11.29
N LEU A 88 -16.52 -4.12 -12.09
CA LEU A 88 -16.74 -2.71 -11.83
C LEU A 88 -18.19 -2.36 -12.15
N PRO A 89 -18.95 -1.75 -11.22
CA PRO A 89 -20.32 -1.33 -11.51
C PRO A 89 -20.35 -0.18 -12.53
N ALA A 90 -21.43 -0.10 -13.31
CA ALA A 90 -21.61 0.94 -14.33
C ALA A 90 -21.65 2.35 -13.70
N THR A 91 -22.25 2.48 -12.51
CA THR A 91 -22.28 3.71 -11.72
C THR A 91 -21.56 3.47 -10.40
N LEU A 92 -20.56 4.30 -10.11
CA LEU A 92 -19.76 4.20 -8.90
C LEU A 92 -20.42 5.01 -7.78
N ALA A 93 -20.85 4.33 -6.71
CA ALA A 93 -21.17 4.97 -5.44
C ALA A 93 -19.86 5.31 -4.70
N ASP A 94 -19.91 6.25 -3.75
CA ASP A 94 -18.72 6.66 -2.98
C ASP A 94 -18.11 5.49 -2.18
N ASP A 95 -18.93 4.56 -1.75
CA ASP A 95 -18.56 3.37 -0.97
C ASP A 95 -18.50 2.07 -1.81
N TYR A 96 -18.43 2.16 -3.15
CA TYR A 96 -18.49 0.99 -4.04
C TYR A 96 -17.48 -0.09 -3.73
N LEU A 97 -16.29 0.27 -3.23
CA LEU A 97 -15.26 -0.69 -2.82
C LEU A 97 -15.68 -1.52 -1.62
N SER A 98 -16.31 -0.88 -0.63
CA SER A 98 -16.86 -1.55 0.54
C SER A 98 -18.03 -2.46 0.15
N GLN A 99 -18.90 -2.00 -0.76
CA GLN A 99 -19.99 -2.81 -1.30
C GLN A 99 -19.47 -4.04 -2.06
N ALA A 100 -18.49 -3.86 -2.94
CA ALA A 100 -17.89 -4.95 -3.70
C ALA A 100 -17.20 -5.98 -2.78
N MET A 101 -16.51 -5.52 -1.74
CA MET A 101 -15.87 -6.39 -0.75
C MET A 101 -16.93 -7.19 0.06
N GLN A 102 -18.03 -6.54 0.51
CA GLN A 102 -19.10 -7.23 1.21
C GLN A 102 -19.78 -8.25 0.30
N ALA A 103 -20.13 -7.88 -0.94
CA ALA A 103 -20.77 -8.79 -1.89
C ALA A 103 -19.91 -10.03 -2.21
N HIS A 104 -18.58 -9.87 -2.23
CA HIS A 104 -17.65 -10.99 -2.35
C HIS A 104 -17.74 -11.89 -1.10
N LEU A 105 -17.59 -11.32 0.10
CA LEU A 105 -17.52 -12.07 1.36
C LEU A 105 -18.87 -12.64 1.80
N ASP A 106 -19.99 -12.19 1.26
CA ASP A 106 -21.29 -12.82 1.47
C ASP A 106 -21.35 -14.24 0.86
N ARG A 107 -20.57 -14.49 -0.20
CA ARG A 107 -20.69 -15.70 -1.02
C ARG A 107 -19.42 -16.52 -1.08
N HIS A 108 -18.26 -15.90 -0.98
CA HIS A 108 -16.95 -16.50 -1.22
C HIS A 108 -15.97 -16.09 -0.12
N ASP A 109 -15.07 -17.00 0.19
CA ASP A 109 -13.87 -16.68 0.95
C ASP A 109 -12.90 -15.88 0.06
N ALA A 110 -12.03 -15.10 0.67
CA ALA A 110 -10.92 -14.46 -0.03
C ALA A 110 -9.59 -14.96 0.52
N SER A 111 -8.59 -15.02 -0.36
CA SER A 111 -7.25 -15.44 0.05
C SER A 111 -6.16 -14.67 -0.68
N PHE A 112 -5.02 -14.53 0.00
CA PHE A 112 -3.83 -13.90 -0.53
C PHE A 112 -2.61 -14.71 -0.16
N ASP A 113 -1.67 -14.84 -1.08
CA ASP A 113 -0.32 -15.26 -0.74
C ASP A 113 0.44 -14.04 -0.19
N PHE A 114 0.93 -14.17 1.04
CA PHE A 114 1.82 -13.21 1.68
C PHE A 114 3.26 -13.55 1.32
N GLY A 115 3.91 -12.65 0.61
CA GLY A 115 5.26 -12.85 0.12
C GLY A 115 6.24 -11.82 0.63
N VAL A 116 7.51 -12.21 0.63
CA VAL A 116 8.67 -11.36 0.91
C VAL A 116 9.56 -11.24 -0.32
N GLN A 117 10.02 -10.04 -0.62
CA GLN A 117 11.03 -9.75 -1.62
C GLN A 117 12.31 -9.39 -0.88
N LEU A 118 13.33 -10.23 -0.96
CA LEU A 118 14.63 -10.01 -0.30
C LEU A 118 15.40 -8.90 -1.01
N ARG A 119 16.03 -8.03 -0.25
CA ARG A 119 16.94 -7.01 -0.79
C ARG A 119 18.15 -7.68 -1.45
N LYS A 120 18.49 -7.27 -2.66
CA LYS A 120 19.71 -7.71 -3.36
C LYS A 120 20.49 -6.50 -3.88
N GLY A 121 21.81 -6.67 -3.94
CA GLY A 121 22.71 -5.71 -4.55
C GLY A 121 22.50 -4.25 -4.06
N THR A 122 22.28 -3.36 -5.00
CA THR A 122 22.14 -1.90 -4.80
C THR A 122 20.70 -1.46 -4.53
N MET A 123 19.75 -2.38 -4.31
CA MET A 123 18.36 -2.03 -4.02
C MET A 123 18.27 -1.04 -2.83
N PRO A 124 17.73 0.17 -3.02
CA PRO A 124 17.78 1.21 -2.00
C PRO A 124 16.81 0.92 -0.86
N VAL A 125 17.21 1.30 0.35
CA VAL A 125 16.38 1.24 1.56
C VAL A 125 15.73 2.61 1.85
N GLU A 126 16.44 3.69 1.54
CA GLU A 126 15.99 5.04 1.89
C GLU A 126 15.03 5.66 0.86
N ASP A 127 15.12 5.26 -0.40
CA ASP A 127 14.28 5.79 -1.48
C ASP A 127 13.14 4.83 -1.81
N ALA A 128 11.95 5.15 -1.35
CA ALA A 128 10.75 4.36 -1.58
C ALA A 128 10.14 4.56 -2.99
N ALA A 129 10.63 5.52 -3.79
CA ALA A 129 10.23 5.69 -5.19
C ALA A 129 10.89 4.67 -6.12
N VAL A 130 11.99 4.06 -5.70
CA VAL A 130 12.69 3.05 -6.49
C VAL A 130 12.04 1.67 -6.31
N ARG A 131 11.60 1.10 -7.41
CA ARG A 131 11.10 -0.28 -7.43
C ARG A 131 12.27 -1.26 -7.31
N TRP A 132 12.14 -2.25 -6.45
CA TRP A 132 13.02 -3.40 -6.46
C TRP A 132 12.60 -4.33 -7.59
N ASP A 133 13.57 -4.72 -8.43
CA ASP A 133 13.28 -5.54 -9.60
C ASP A 133 12.90 -6.97 -9.17
N GLU A 134 11.72 -7.40 -9.59
CA GLU A 134 11.22 -8.75 -9.30
C GLU A 134 11.93 -9.84 -10.13
N THR A 135 12.64 -9.46 -11.19
CA THR A 135 13.49 -10.41 -11.95
C THR A 135 14.79 -10.73 -11.20
N GLU A 136 15.35 -9.76 -10.49
CA GLU A 136 16.54 -9.97 -9.65
C GLU A 136 16.17 -10.63 -8.31
N SER A 137 15.05 -10.22 -7.72
CA SER A 137 14.57 -10.75 -6.46
C SER A 137 13.04 -10.93 -6.51
N PRO A 138 12.56 -12.10 -6.89
CA PRO A 138 11.13 -12.40 -6.90
C PRO A 138 10.56 -12.45 -5.48
N PHE A 139 9.24 -12.23 -5.39
CA PHE A 139 8.53 -12.49 -4.14
C PHE A 139 8.47 -13.99 -3.85
N VAL A 140 8.85 -14.37 -2.64
CA VAL A 140 8.73 -15.74 -2.12
C VAL A 140 7.55 -15.77 -1.16
N THR A 141 6.59 -16.64 -1.42
CA THR A 141 5.43 -16.82 -0.52
C THR A 141 5.89 -17.46 0.79
N VAL A 142 5.59 -16.82 1.91
CA VAL A 142 5.96 -17.28 3.25
C VAL A 142 4.74 -17.61 4.12
N ALA A 143 3.57 -17.12 3.74
CA ALA A 143 2.31 -17.41 4.43
C ALA A 143 1.12 -17.21 3.48
N ARG A 144 -0.04 -17.69 3.90
CA ARG A 144 -1.32 -17.41 3.23
C ARG A 144 -2.26 -16.71 4.21
N LEU A 145 -2.81 -15.59 3.77
CA LEU A 145 -3.90 -14.92 4.43
C LEU A 145 -5.21 -15.50 3.91
N HIS A 146 -6.06 -15.98 4.81
CA HIS A 146 -7.40 -16.45 4.51
C HIS A 146 -8.43 -15.55 5.20
N ILE A 147 -9.38 -15.05 4.44
CA ILE A 147 -10.50 -14.23 4.91
C ILE A 147 -11.78 -15.02 4.64
N PRO A 148 -12.39 -15.63 5.65
CA PRO A 148 -13.60 -16.42 5.46
C PRO A 148 -14.79 -15.53 5.12
N ARG A 149 -15.83 -16.13 4.53
CA ARG A 149 -17.13 -15.49 4.31
C ARG A 149 -17.62 -14.87 5.60
N GLN A 150 -18.06 -13.64 5.54
CA GLN A 150 -18.51 -12.88 6.70
C GLN A 150 -19.25 -11.61 6.29
N THR A 151 -20.16 -11.16 7.16
CA THR A 151 -20.69 -9.81 7.13
C THR A 151 -19.78 -8.92 7.97
N PHE A 152 -19.12 -7.92 7.34
CA PHE A 152 -18.27 -6.98 8.06
C PHE A 152 -18.85 -5.56 8.13
N ARG A 153 -19.78 -5.22 7.26
CA ARG A 153 -20.49 -3.92 7.29
C ARG A 153 -21.54 -3.93 8.41
N THR A 154 -21.08 -3.76 9.64
CA THR A 154 -21.94 -3.65 10.83
C THR A 154 -21.47 -2.47 11.69
N PRO A 155 -22.40 -1.81 12.43
CA PRO A 155 -22.04 -0.68 13.29
C PRO A 155 -20.91 -1.00 14.28
N GLU A 156 -20.87 -2.22 14.81
CA GLU A 156 -19.85 -2.65 15.76
C GLU A 156 -18.47 -2.74 15.11
N ARG A 157 -18.41 -3.23 13.86
CA ARG A 157 -17.14 -3.32 13.11
C ARG A 157 -16.68 -1.97 12.60
N ASP A 158 -17.59 -1.09 12.24
CA ASP A 158 -17.29 0.29 11.88
C ASP A 158 -16.70 1.03 13.09
N ALA A 159 -17.35 0.91 14.27
CA ALA A 159 -16.84 1.47 15.52
C ALA A 159 -15.45 0.89 15.90
N LEU A 160 -15.24 -0.42 15.73
CA LEU A 160 -13.94 -1.04 15.92
C LEU A 160 -12.90 -0.46 14.95
N GLY A 161 -13.26 -0.31 13.67
CA GLY A 161 -12.39 0.25 12.64
C GLY A 161 -11.85 1.64 13.00
N GLU A 162 -12.69 2.49 13.58
CA GLU A 162 -12.31 3.84 14.04
C GLU A 162 -11.32 3.83 15.23
N THR A 163 -11.29 2.75 16.01
CA THR A 163 -10.39 2.62 17.16
C THR A 163 -9.05 1.95 16.83
N LEU A 164 -8.95 1.30 15.65
CA LEU A 164 -7.73 0.60 15.26
C LEU A 164 -6.64 1.58 14.80
N SER A 165 -5.42 1.33 15.26
CA SER A 165 -4.23 2.09 14.85
C SER A 165 -3.27 1.20 14.06
N PHE A 166 -2.95 1.63 12.85
CA PHE A 166 -2.04 0.93 11.93
C PHE A 166 -0.75 1.72 11.74
N SER A 167 0.16 1.62 12.71
CA SER A 167 1.50 2.21 12.61
C SER A 167 2.52 1.17 12.16
N PRO A 168 3.46 1.50 11.26
CA PRO A 168 4.60 0.63 10.96
C PRO A 168 5.43 0.30 12.20
N GLY A 169 5.40 1.17 13.23
CA GLY A 169 6.09 0.97 14.49
C GLY A 169 5.49 -0.15 15.37
N HIS A 170 4.26 -0.58 15.11
CA HIS A 170 3.64 -1.72 15.77
C HIS A 170 4.21 -3.04 15.21
N ALA A 171 5.53 -3.18 15.20
CA ALA A 171 6.26 -4.32 14.67
C ALA A 171 7.19 -4.93 15.72
N LYS A 172 7.44 -6.24 15.60
CA LYS A 172 8.47 -6.90 16.40
C LYS A 172 9.87 -6.41 15.99
N PRO A 173 10.87 -6.45 16.88
CA PRO A 173 12.24 -6.02 16.57
C PRO A 173 12.83 -6.67 15.31
N ALA A 174 12.53 -7.97 15.08
CA ALA A 174 12.96 -8.69 13.88
C ALA A 174 12.30 -8.18 12.59
N HIS A 175 11.27 -7.34 12.67
CA HIS A 175 10.51 -6.77 11.54
C HIS A 175 10.45 -5.24 11.61
N THR A 176 11.47 -4.62 12.20
CA THR A 176 11.55 -3.16 12.34
C THR A 176 11.41 -2.46 10.98
N PRO A 177 10.54 -1.45 10.86
CA PRO A 177 10.41 -0.65 9.64
C PRO A 177 11.69 0.14 9.36
N LEU A 178 12.13 0.15 8.09
CA LEU A 178 13.35 0.78 7.64
C LEU A 178 13.06 1.89 6.63
N GLY A 179 14.06 2.76 6.44
CA GLY A 179 13.99 3.86 5.50
C GLY A 179 13.31 5.13 6.04
N GLY A 180 13.58 6.26 5.39
CA GLY A 180 13.14 7.58 5.84
C GLY A 180 11.63 7.73 5.94
N ILE A 181 10.89 7.18 4.99
CA ILE A 181 9.42 7.24 4.99
C ILE A 181 8.83 6.50 6.21
N ASN A 182 9.35 5.31 6.52
CA ASN A 182 8.87 4.59 7.70
C ASN A 182 9.21 5.32 9.00
N ARG A 183 10.43 5.90 9.11
CA ARG A 183 10.77 6.74 10.28
C ARG A 183 9.80 7.92 10.44
N ALA A 184 9.47 8.60 9.33
CA ALA A 184 8.52 9.72 9.36
C ALA A 184 7.07 9.29 9.68
N ARG A 185 6.71 8.02 9.49
CA ARG A 185 5.37 7.50 9.83
C ARG A 185 5.26 7.00 11.26
N VAL A 186 6.38 6.75 11.91
CA VAL A 186 6.44 6.26 13.30
C VAL A 186 6.64 7.41 14.29
N ALA A 187 7.27 8.52 13.85
CA ALA A 187 7.43 9.74 14.64
C ALA A 187 6.11 10.46 14.86
#